data_359455da4ee0aed1fa3047d938e76e7e
#
_entry.id   359455da4ee0aed1fa3047d938e76e7e
#
_cell.length_a   1.000
_cell.length_b   1.000
_cell.length_c   1.000
_cell.angle_alpha   90.00
_cell.angle_beta   90.00
_cell.angle_gamma   90.00
#
_symmetry.space_group_name_H-M   'P 1'
#
loop_
_entity.id
_entity.type
_entity.pdbx_description
1 polymer ?
#
loop_
_entity_poly.entity_id
_entity_poly.type
_entity_poly.pdbx_seq_one_letter_code
_entity_poly.pdbx_strand_id
1 'polypeptide(L)'
;MTIKERVYNEVYNDIFSGKYEPNEILTENKLVEKYSVSKSPVRQALLELCKDQVLQSLPRLGYQVRPVSLKEVLDVLEYRIDVETSGLRRAFSYITQEDIKVLDELSDKTPEELVVPDWSRNESFHLKLYELNRNAYGYQELQKNLKQSSRYIAQYFHTAWQKANETNNQCHKEIVNSIRRGDLEEACEKLSQDITSIKEEIQKMHRF
;
A
#
# COMPACT_ATOMS: atom_id res chain seq x y z
N MET A 1 1.72 -21.47 1.93
CA MET A 1 1.07 -20.69 0.84
C MET A 1 0.28 -21.63 -0.05
N THR A 2 -1.02 -21.44 -0.15
CA THR A 2 -1.91 -22.23 -1.01
C THR A 2 -1.73 -21.86 -2.49
N ILE A 3 -2.20 -22.72 -3.40
CA ILE A 3 -2.18 -22.39 -4.84
C ILE A 3 -3.00 -21.12 -5.13
N LYS A 4 -4.13 -20.93 -4.45
CA LYS A 4 -4.97 -19.72 -4.55
C LYS A 4 -4.17 -18.46 -4.16
N GLU A 5 -3.50 -18.49 -3.02
CA GLU A 5 -2.68 -17.37 -2.53
C GLU A 5 -1.52 -17.06 -3.48
N ARG A 6 -0.87 -18.10 -4.02
CA ARG A 6 0.18 -17.92 -5.03
C ARG A 6 -0.36 -17.19 -6.25
N VAL A 7 -1.46 -17.67 -6.83
CA VAL A 7 -2.07 -17.05 -8.02
C VAL A 7 -2.53 -15.62 -7.73
N TYR A 8 -3.12 -15.37 -6.56
CA TYR A 8 -3.49 -14.02 -6.12
C TYR A 8 -2.28 -13.08 -6.12
N ASN A 9 -1.19 -13.49 -5.47
CA ASN A 9 0.01 -12.68 -5.36
C ASN A 9 0.69 -12.45 -6.72
N GLU A 10 0.75 -13.46 -7.57
CA GLU A 10 1.33 -13.33 -8.91
C GLU A 10 0.53 -12.39 -9.81
N VAL A 11 -0.80 -12.49 -9.82
CA VAL A 11 -1.66 -11.57 -10.57
C VAL A 11 -1.58 -10.14 -10.00
N TYR A 12 -1.60 -10.01 -8.68
CA TYR A 12 -1.46 -8.72 -8.01
C TYR A 12 -0.12 -8.05 -8.39
N ASN A 13 0.99 -8.79 -8.31
CA ASN A 13 2.31 -8.30 -8.66
C ASN A 13 2.45 -7.94 -10.15
N ASP A 14 1.81 -8.71 -11.04
CA ASP A 14 1.81 -8.40 -12.47
C ASP A 14 1.01 -7.12 -12.79
N ILE A 15 -0.08 -6.85 -12.06
CA ILE A 15 -0.81 -5.58 -12.15
C ILE A 15 0.04 -4.44 -11.57
N PHE A 16 0.63 -4.66 -10.39
CA PHE A 16 1.45 -3.68 -9.71
C PHE A 16 2.70 -3.29 -10.51
N SER A 17 3.33 -4.25 -11.18
CA SER A 17 4.50 -4.01 -12.04
C SER A 17 4.16 -3.48 -13.44
N GLY A 18 2.89 -3.22 -13.74
CA GLY A 18 2.46 -2.72 -15.04
C GLY A 18 2.45 -3.75 -16.18
N LYS A 19 2.62 -5.04 -15.88
CA LYS A 19 2.46 -6.10 -16.89
C LYS A 19 1.03 -6.27 -17.35
N TYR A 20 0.06 -5.94 -16.51
CA TYR A 20 -1.34 -5.79 -16.85
C TYR A 20 -1.73 -4.33 -16.66
N GLU A 21 -2.20 -3.71 -17.73
CA GLU A 21 -2.54 -2.29 -17.73
C GLU A 21 -3.97 -2.04 -17.19
N PRO A 22 -4.27 -0.84 -16.68
CA PRO A 22 -5.63 -0.44 -16.36
C PRO A 22 -6.58 -0.67 -17.54
N ASN A 23 -7.77 -1.21 -17.26
CA ASN A 23 -8.79 -1.63 -18.23
C ASN A 23 -8.46 -2.91 -19.03
N GLU A 24 -7.30 -3.52 -18.86
CA GLU A 24 -7.02 -4.81 -19.49
C GLU A 24 -7.93 -5.91 -18.94
N ILE A 25 -8.37 -6.82 -19.83
CA ILE A 25 -9.26 -7.92 -19.47
C ILE A 25 -8.47 -9.22 -19.34
N LEU A 26 -8.48 -9.79 -18.14
CA LEU A 26 -7.90 -11.09 -17.82
C LEU A 26 -8.96 -12.17 -17.92
N THR A 27 -8.61 -13.32 -18.49
CA THR A 27 -9.49 -14.48 -18.56
C THR A 27 -8.95 -15.65 -17.74
N GLU A 28 -9.86 -16.43 -17.13
CA GLU A 28 -9.47 -17.62 -16.36
C GLU A 28 -8.56 -18.55 -17.17
N ASN A 29 -8.86 -18.77 -18.45
CA ASN A 29 -8.09 -19.69 -19.30
C ASN A 29 -6.65 -19.23 -19.52
N LYS A 30 -6.43 -17.95 -19.83
CA LYS A 30 -5.07 -17.39 -19.99
C LYS A 30 -4.24 -17.55 -18.71
N LEU A 31 -4.85 -17.35 -17.52
CA LEU A 31 -4.15 -17.48 -16.25
C LEU A 31 -3.90 -18.94 -15.85
N VAL A 32 -4.82 -19.86 -16.21
CA VAL A 32 -4.62 -21.33 -16.08
C VAL A 32 -3.38 -21.76 -16.85
N GLU A 33 -3.25 -21.34 -18.10
CA GLU A 33 -2.08 -21.63 -18.94
C GLU A 33 -0.80 -21.01 -18.37
N LYS A 34 -0.87 -19.70 -18.05
CA LYS A 34 0.30 -18.95 -17.56
C LYS A 34 0.88 -19.52 -16.27
N TYR A 35 0.03 -19.88 -15.31
CA TYR A 35 0.49 -20.35 -14.00
C TYR A 35 0.52 -21.87 -13.84
N SER A 36 0.12 -22.61 -14.90
CA SER A 36 0.08 -24.08 -14.92
C SER A 36 -0.69 -24.67 -13.73
N VAL A 37 -1.89 -24.15 -13.46
CA VAL A 37 -2.77 -24.55 -12.36
C VAL A 37 -4.18 -24.83 -12.85
N SER A 38 -5.01 -25.52 -12.03
CA SER A 38 -6.41 -25.77 -12.37
C SER A 38 -7.27 -24.50 -12.28
N LYS A 39 -8.44 -24.54 -12.90
CA LYS A 39 -9.36 -23.39 -13.02
C LYS A 39 -9.91 -22.92 -11.68
N SER A 40 -10.12 -23.83 -10.71
CA SER A 40 -10.75 -23.50 -9.43
C SER A 40 -9.92 -22.48 -8.60
N PRO A 41 -8.63 -22.69 -8.31
CA PRO A 41 -7.83 -21.73 -7.57
C PRO A 41 -7.64 -20.40 -8.32
N VAL A 42 -7.59 -20.42 -9.67
CA VAL A 42 -7.55 -19.18 -10.47
C VAL A 42 -8.81 -18.35 -10.23
N ARG A 43 -10.00 -18.98 -10.39
CA ARG A 43 -11.27 -18.29 -10.15
C ARG A 43 -11.38 -17.74 -8.74
N GLN A 44 -10.97 -18.50 -7.73
CA GLN A 44 -10.99 -18.04 -6.33
C GLN A 44 -10.07 -16.83 -6.11
N ALA A 45 -8.86 -16.85 -6.68
CA ALA A 45 -7.93 -15.73 -6.62
C ALA A 45 -8.48 -14.47 -7.30
N LEU A 46 -9.08 -14.62 -8.49
CA LEU A 46 -9.69 -13.51 -9.23
C LEU A 46 -10.90 -12.91 -8.48
N LEU A 47 -11.73 -13.73 -7.85
CA LEU A 47 -12.84 -13.26 -7.02
C LEU A 47 -12.34 -12.51 -5.78
N GLU A 48 -11.24 -12.93 -5.19
CA GLU A 48 -10.60 -12.23 -4.06
C GLU A 48 -10.02 -10.89 -4.50
N LEU A 49 -9.34 -10.84 -5.65
CA LEU A 49 -8.89 -9.59 -6.27
C LEU A 49 -10.04 -8.63 -6.61
N CYS A 50 -11.23 -9.16 -6.93
CA CYS A 50 -12.43 -8.33 -7.09
C CYS A 50 -12.93 -7.76 -5.76
N LYS A 51 -12.91 -8.53 -4.66
CA LYS A 51 -13.25 -8.03 -3.32
C LYS A 51 -12.29 -6.92 -2.88
N ASP A 52 -11.02 -7.08 -3.20
CA ASP A 52 -9.97 -6.09 -2.91
C ASP A 52 -9.98 -4.91 -3.89
N GLN A 53 -11.00 -4.84 -4.77
CA GLN A 53 -11.18 -3.79 -5.77
C GLN A 53 -9.98 -3.61 -6.73
N VAL A 54 -9.17 -4.63 -6.90
CA VAL A 54 -8.07 -4.68 -7.87
C VAL A 54 -8.60 -5.01 -9.26
N LEU A 55 -9.57 -5.93 -9.32
CA LEU A 55 -10.26 -6.32 -10.53
C LEU A 55 -11.75 -6.02 -10.44
N GLN A 56 -12.40 -5.93 -11.60
CA GLN A 56 -13.85 -5.90 -11.75
C GLN A 56 -14.30 -7.08 -12.61
N SER A 57 -15.25 -7.87 -12.11
CA SER A 57 -15.83 -8.96 -12.92
C SER A 57 -16.75 -8.40 -14.00
N LEU A 58 -16.48 -8.75 -15.26
CA LEU A 58 -17.30 -8.43 -16.41
C LEU A 58 -17.98 -9.71 -16.90
N PRO A 59 -19.33 -9.83 -16.79
CA PRO A 59 -20.03 -11.03 -17.24
C PRO A 59 -19.68 -11.42 -18.68
N ARG A 60 -19.35 -12.68 -18.91
CA ARG A 60 -18.97 -13.29 -20.22
C ARG A 60 -17.65 -12.82 -20.81
N LEU A 61 -17.01 -11.75 -20.30
CA LEU A 61 -15.75 -11.20 -20.81
C LEU A 61 -14.55 -11.65 -19.98
N GLY A 62 -14.69 -11.67 -18.66
CA GLY A 62 -13.60 -11.98 -17.73
C GLY A 62 -13.49 -11.00 -16.57
N TYR A 63 -12.27 -10.61 -16.24
CA TYR A 63 -11.95 -9.76 -15.12
C TYR A 63 -11.11 -8.59 -15.61
N GLN A 64 -11.63 -7.38 -15.47
CA GLN A 64 -10.95 -6.16 -15.90
C GLN A 64 -10.08 -5.61 -14.79
N VAL A 65 -8.85 -5.22 -15.10
CA VAL A 65 -8.00 -4.43 -14.20
C VAL A 65 -8.67 -3.10 -13.93
N ARG A 66 -9.07 -2.86 -12.67
CA ARG A 66 -9.79 -1.65 -12.31
C ARG A 66 -8.82 -0.46 -12.28
N PRO A 67 -9.07 0.61 -13.06
CA PRO A 67 -8.32 1.83 -12.95
C PRO A 67 -8.61 2.48 -11.59
N VAL A 68 -7.61 3.11 -10.98
CA VAL A 68 -7.81 3.97 -9.80
C VAL A 68 -7.77 5.42 -10.28
N SER A 69 -8.80 6.20 -9.98
CA SER A 69 -8.85 7.60 -10.37
C SER A 69 -8.00 8.49 -9.45
N LEU A 70 -7.56 9.64 -9.97
CA LEU A 70 -6.87 10.66 -9.16
C LEU A 70 -7.69 11.04 -7.94
N LYS A 71 -9.01 11.23 -8.11
CA LYS A 71 -9.90 11.58 -7.00
C LYS A 71 -9.90 10.51 -5.92
N GLU A 72 -10.03 9.24 -6.30
CA GLU A 72 -10.04 8.13 -5.32
C GLU A 72 -8.75 8.08 -4.51
N VAL A 73 -7.59 8.27 -5.13
CA VAL A 73 -6.32 8.23 -4.39
C VAL A 73 -6.18 9.44 -3.45
N LEU A 74 -6.61 10.63 -3.87
CA LEU A 74 -6.57 11.81 -3.02
C LEU A 74 -7.50 11.66 -1.80
N ASP A 75 -8.72 11.13 -1.99
CA ASP A 75 -9.65 10.83 -0.92
C ASP A 75 -9.06 9.79 0.08
N VAL A 76 -8.38 8.76 -0.45
CA VAL A 76 -7.70 7.75 0.39
C VAL A 76 -6.57 8.37 1.20
N LEU A 77 -5.76 9.25 0.61
CA LEU A 77 -4.66 9.90 1.34
C LEU A 77 -5.17 10.83 2.44
N GLU A 78 -6.27 11.56 2.22
CA GLU A 78 -6.93 12.37 3.25
C GLU A 78 -7.46 11.50 4.40
N TYR A 79 -8.16 10.42 4.08
CA TYR A 79 -8.61 9.46 5.08
C TYR A 79 -7.45 8.86 5.88
N ARG A 80 -6.32 8.54 5.24
CA ARG A 80 -5.14 8.03 5.93
C ARG A 80 -4.59 9.01 6.95
N ILE A 81 -4.48 10.29 6.60
CA ILE A 81 -4.01 11.34 7.53
C ILE A 81 -4.87 11.33 8.81
N ASP A 82 -6.20 11.35 8.67
CA ASP A 82 -7.11 11.38 9.82
C ASP A 82 -7.02 10.12 10.68
N VAL A 83 -7.04 8.96 10.03
CA VAL A 83 -7.08 7.67 10.73
C VAL A 83 -5.75 7.33 11.37
N GLU A 84 -4.64 7.54 10.67
CA GLU A 84 -3.32 7.19 11.16
C GLU A 84 -2.86 8.12 12.29
N THR A 85 -3.05 9.44 12.16
CA THR A 85 -2.73 10.38 13.24
C THR A 85 -3.61 10.17 14.47
N SER A 86 -4.92 9.93 14.28
CA SER A 86 -5.82 9.57 15.37
C SER A 86 -5.43 8.23 16.02
N GLY A 87 -4.97 7.26 15.24
CA GLY A 87 -4.45 5.99 15.73
C GLY A 87 -3.20 6.18 16.60
N LEU A 88 -2.25 6.97 16.11
CA LEU A 88 -1.02 7.28 16.83
C LEU A 88 -1.32 8.00 18.16
N ARG A 89 -2.20 8.99 18.19
CA ARG A 89 -2.62 9.69 19.43
C ARG A 89 -3.16 8.71 20.47
N ARG A 90 -3.98 7.73 20.07
CA ARG A 90 -4.51 6.71 20.99
C ARG A 90 -3.46 5.73 21.46
N ALA A 91 -2.51 5.37 20.61
CA ALA A 91 -1.47 4.40 20.93
C ALA A 91 -0.35 4.98 21.81
N PHE A 92 -0.10 6.27 21.75
CA PHE A 92 1.14 6.91 22.17
C PHE A 92 1.58 6.54 23.58
N SER A 93 0.64 6.49 24.55
CA SER A 93 0.93 6.11 25.93
C SER A 93 1.26 4.63 26.14
N TYR A 94 1.06 3.78 25.14
CA TYR A 94 1.28 2.33 25.20
C TYR A 94 2.50 1.89 24.41
N ILE A 95 3.13 2.78 23.64
CA ILE A 95 4.29 2.46 22.81
C ILE A 95 5.46 2.09 23.71
N THR A 96 6.00 0.88 23.51
CA THR A 96 7.13 0.36 24.26
C THR A 96 8.46 0.60 23.53
N GLN A 97 9.59 0.40 24.22
CA GLN A 97 10.91 0.45 23.59
C GLN A 97 11.10 -0.63 22.53
N GLU A 98 10.47 -1.80 22.69
CA GLU A 98 10.50 -2.85 21.67
C GLU A 98 9.71 -2.45 20.41
N ASP A 99 8.55 -1.78 20.58
CA ASP A 99 7.80 -1.23 19.44
C ASP A 99 8.61 -0.20 18.66
N ILE A 100 9.30 0.70 19.37
CA ILE A 100 10.19 1.70 18.76
C ILE A 100 11.30 1.02 17.96
N LYS A 101 11.91 -0.05 18.48
CA LYS A 101 12.94 -0.81 17.78
C LYS A 101 12.40 -1.44 16.48
N VAL A 102 11.22 -2.05 16.51
CA VAL A 102 10.58 -2.61 15.30
C VAL A 102 10.29 -1.51 14.28
N LEU A 103 9.79 -0.35 14.72
CA LEU A 103 9.56 0.80 13.84
C LEU A 103 10.87 1.35 13.24
N ASP A 104 11.96 1.38 14.01
CA ASP A 104 13.30 1.76 13.49
C ASP A 104 13.74 0.82 12.36
N GLU A 105 13.63 -0.50 12.58
CA GLU A 105 13.98 -1.50 11.57
C GLU A 105 13.16 -1.33 10.28
N LEU A 106 11.89 -0.97 10.40
CA LEU A 106 11.01 -0.68 9.25
C LEU A 106 11.30 0.67 8.59
N SER A 107 11.88 1.63 9.31
CA SER A 107 12.25 2.96 8.80
C SER A 107 13.63 3.01 8.15
N ASP A 108 14.45 1.96 8.29
CA ASP A 108 15.78 1.91 7.69
C ASP A 108 15.73 1.79 6.16
N LYS A 109 16.79 2.31 5.50
CA LYS A 109 16.87 2.27 4.03
C LYS A 109 16.82 0.84 3.51
N THR A 110 16.08 0.64 2.43
CA THR A 110 16.13 -0.59 1.64
C THR A 110 17.54 -0.79 1.10
N PRO A 111 18.12 -2.01 1.11
CA PRO A 111 19.37 -2.28 0.40
C PRO A 111 19.24 -1.89 -1.08
N GLU A 112 20.30 -1.31 -1.66
CA GLU A 112 20.36 -0.81 -3.04
C GLU A 112 20.06 -1.87 -4.13
N GLU A 113 19.89 -3.12 -3.76
CA GLU A 113 19.70 -4.27 -4.66
C GLU A 113 18.24 -4.54 -5.07
N LEU A 114 17.24 -3.85 -4.51
CA LEU A 114 15.85 -4.08 -4.89
C LEU A 114 15.48 -3.21 -6.09
N VAL A 115 15.45 -3.84 -7.27
CA VAL A 115 15.07 -3.25 -8.57
C VAL A 115 13.59 -2.82 -8.61
N VAL A 116 12.77 -3.21 -7.62
CA VAL A 116 11.36 -2.86 -7.50
C VAL A 116 11.18 -2.01 -6.25
N PRO A 117 10.45 -0.88 -6.32
CA PRO A 117 10.16 -0.07 -5.14
C PRO A 117 9.52 -0.93 -4.04
N ASP A 118 10.14 -1.00 -2.88
CA ASP A 118 9.64 -1.82 -1.77
C ASP A 118 8.51 -1.10 -1.02
N TRP A 119 7.34 -1.02 -1.69
CA TRP A 119 6.10 -0.55 -1.06
C TRP A 119 5.71 -1.38 0.14
N SER A 120 6.09 -2.66 0.15
CA SER A 120 5.74 -3.54 1.24
C SER A 120 6.31 -3.03 2.56
N ARG A 121 7.45 -2.38 2.50
CA ARG A 121 8.10 -1.80 3.68
C ARG A 121 7.40 -0.54 4.18
N ASN A 122 7.03 0.36 3.26
CA ASN A 122 6.22 1.53 3.58
C ASN A 122 4.87 1.12 4.17
N GLU A 123 4.17 0.18 3.52
CA GLU A 123 2.92 -0.38 4.06
C GLU A 123 3.12 -1.01 5.43
N SER A 124 4.20 -1.78 5.62
CA SER A 124 4.52 -2.43 6.89
C SER A 124 4.78 -1.43 8.02
N PHE A 125 5.46 -0.31 7.74
CA PHE A 125 5.68 0.76 8.71
C PHE A 125 4.37 1.37 9.20
N HIS A 126 3.52 1.82 8.28
CA HIS A 126 2.22 2.41 8.61
C HIS A 126 1.28 1.43 9.32
N LEU A 127 1.25 0.19 8.86
CA LEU A 127 0.44 -0.87 9.51
C LEU A 127 0.95 -1.18 10.91
N LYS A 128 2.27 -1.28 11.10
CA LYS A 128 2.86 -1.52 12.42
C LYS A 128 2.56 -0.36 13.37
N LEU A 129 2.73 0.87 12.91
CA LEU A 129 2.42 2.05 13.71
C LEU A 129 0.93 2.07 14.11
N TYR A 130 0.04 1.77 13.19
CA TYR A 130 -1.40 1.74 13.46
C TYR A 130 -1.82 0.57 14.36
N GLU A 131 -1.18 -0.59 14.25
CA GLU A 131 -1.44 -1.78 15.06
C GLU A 131 -1.36 -1.46 16.57
N LEU A 132 -0.46 -0.55 16.95
CA LEU A 132 -0.23 -0.16 18.35
C LEU A 132 -1.48 0.43 19.02
N ASN A 133 -2.43 0.97 18.27
CA ASN A 133 -3.70 1.47 18.84
C ASN A 133 -4.72 0.35 19.14
N ARG A 134 -4.42 -0.92 18.81
CA ARG A 134 -5.23 -2.11 19.07
C ARG A 134 -6.64 -2.09 18.46
N ASN A 135 -6.86 -1.31 17.41
CA ASN A 135 -8.11 -1.25 16.67
C ASN A 135 -8.05 -2.19 15.45
N ALA A 136 -8.47 -3.44 15.62
CA ALA A 136 -8.42 -4.45 14.56
C ALA A 136 -9.27 -4.09 13.32
N TYR A 137 -10.41 -3.43 13.50
CA TYR A 137 -11.25 -2.98 12.39
C TYR A 137 -10.53 -1.89 11.58
N GLY A 138 -10.03 -0.86 12.24
CA GLY A 138 -9.28 0.21 11.58
C GLY A 138 -8.02 -0.28 10.88
N TYR A 139 -7.33 -1.28 11.47
CA TYR A 139 -6.19 -1.92 10.83
C TYR A 139 -6.53 -2.56 9.48
N GLN A 140 -7.64 -3.30 9.41
CA GLN A 140 -8.10 -3.91 8.16
C GLN A 140 -8.48 -2.87 7.10
N GLU A 141 -9.14 -1.79 7.50
CA GLU A 141 -9.48 -0.70 6.59
C GLU A 141 -8.24 0.05 6.11
N LEU A 142 -7.30 0.35 6.99
CA LEU A 142 -6.02 0.97 6.62
C LEU A 142 -5.22 0.08 5.64
N GLN A 143 -5.19 -1.24 5.86
CA GLN A 143 -4.51 -2.17 4.95
C GLN A 143 -5.09 -2.11 3.53
N LYS A 144 -6.40 -2.03 3.38
CA LYS A 144 -7.05 -1.88 2.07
C LYS A 144 -6.68 -0.55 1.41
N ASN A 145 -6.69 0.53 2.19
CA ASN A 145 -6.37 1.87 1.71
C ASN A 145 -4.90 2.00 1.28
N LEU A 146 -3.97 1.42 2.04
CA LEU A 146 -2.56 1.35 1.67
C LEU A 146 -2.38 0.62 0.34
N LYS A 147 -2.95 -0.56 0.18
CA LYS A 147 -2.91 -1.31 -1.10
C LYS A 147 -3.48 -0.51 -2.27
N GLN A 148 -4.56 0.24 -2.05
CA GLN A 148 -5.17 1.07 -3.10
C GLN A 148 -4.27 2.23 -3.51
N SER A 149 -3.69 2.97 -2.56
CA SER A 149 -2.76 4.05 -2.85
C SER A 149 -1.48 3.55 -3.52
N SER A 150 -0.90 2.47 -3.03
CA SER A 150 0.29 1.83 -3.62
C SER A 150 0.05 1.41 -5.07
N ARG A 151 -1.12 0.82 -5.36
CA ARG A 151 -1.48 0.42 -6.72
C ARG A 151 -1.62 1.63 -7.66
N TYR A 152 -2.26 2.70 -7.21
CA TYR A 152 -2.35 3.94 -8.00
C TYR A 152 -0.97 4.45 -8.37
N ILE A 153 -0.08 4.55 -7.38
CA ILE A 153 1.26 5.05 -7.58
C ILE A 153 2.04 4.15 -8.54
N ALA A 154 1.93 2.83 -8.38
CA ALA A 154 2.56 1.88 -9.30
C ALA A 154 2.06 2.02 -10.74
N GLN A 155 0.77 2.20 -10.95
CA GLN A 155 0.18 2.33 -12.29
C GLN A 155 0.59 3.61 -13.02
N TYR A 156 0.78 4.70 -12.31
CA TYR A 156 0.99 6.02 -12.93
C TYR A 156 2.41 6.59 -12.75
N PHE A 157 3.23 6.03 -11.85
CA PHE A 157 4.47 6.69 -11.42
C PHE A 157 5.71 5.80 -11.39
N HIS A 158 5.77 4.78 -12.23
CA HIS A 158 6.86 3.81 -12.25
C HIS A 158 8.27 4.45 -12.27
N THR A 159 8.45 5.62 -12.87
CA THR A 159 9.72 6.35 -12.96
C THR A 159 9.92 7.44 -11.91
N ALA A 160 8.86 8.04 -11.41
CA ALA A 160 8.94 9.12 -10.41
C ALA A 160 9.11 8.58 -8.98
N TRP A 161 8.78 7.30 -8.79
CA TRP A 161 8.74 6.66 -7.50
C TRP A 161 10.10 6.46 -6.82
N GLN A 162 11.17 6.28 -7.58
CA GLN A 162 12.52 6.14 -7.00
C GLN A 162 12.89 7.36 -6.13
N LYS A 163 12.53 8.57 -6.57
CA LYS A 163 12.75 9.80 -5.78
C LYS A 163 11.86 9.89 -4.55
N ALA A 164 10.59 9.49 -4.66
CA ALA A 164 9.66 9.52 -3.52
C ALA A 164 10.07 8.56 -2.41
N ASN A 165 10.65 7.41 -2.76
CA ASN A 165 11.12 6.41 -1.79
C ASN A 165 12.25 6.92 -0.88
N GLU A 166 13.16 7.74 -1.40
CA GLU A 166 14.23 8.34 -0.59
C GLU A 166 13.68 9.33 0.44
N THR A 167 12.66 10.10 0.07
CA THR A 167 12.00 11.06 0.94
C THR A 167 11.18 10.38 2.03
N ASN A 168 10.43 9.32 1.71
CA ASN A 168 9.60 8.59 2.67
C ASN A 168 10.42 7.95 3.78
N ASN A 169 11.56 7.34 3.48
CA ASN A 169 12.42 6.76 4.52
C ASN A 169 12.94 7.79 5.51
N GLN A 170 13.17 9.02 5.08
CA GLN A 170 13.57 10.12 5.97
C GLN A 170 12.40 10.51 6.90
N CYS A 171 11.19 10.63 6.37
CA CYS A 171 10.00 10.95 7.17
C CYS A 171 9.70 9.88 8.22
N HIS A 172 9.79 8.60 7.89
CA HIS A 172 9.60 7.51 8.86
C HIS A 172 10.58 7.60 10.04
N LYS A 173 11.87 7.88 9.78
CA LYS A 173 12.87 8.08 10.84
C LYS A 173 12.54 9.28 11.73
N GLU A 174 12.05 10.36 11.16
CA GLU A 174 11.64 11.53 11.91
C GLU A 174 10.45 11.22 12.81
N ILE A 175 9.45 10.48 12.34
CA ILE A 175 8.31 9.99 13.13
C ILE A 175 8.80 9.19 14.34
N VAL A 176 9.66 8.17 14.09
CA VAL A 176 10.19 7.31 15.16
C VAL A 176 10.99 8.10 16.18
N ASN A 177 11.80 9.08 15.75
CA ASN A 177 12.58 9.94 16.64
C ASN A 177 11.68 10.82 17.50
N SER A 178 10.58 11.36 16.98
CA SER A 178 9.61 12.14 17.74
C SER A 178 8.91 11.26 18.79
N ILE A 179 8.51 10.03 18.43
CA ILE A 179 7.96 9.06 19.38
C ILE A 179 8.98 8.75 20.49
N ARG A 180 10.24 8.53 20.16
CA ARG A 180 11.32 8.24 21.13
C ARG A 180 11.56 9.38 22.11
N ARG A 181 11.40 10.62 21.68
CA ARG A 181 11.49 11.81 22.55
C ARG A 181 10.23 12.05 23.38
N GLY A 182 9.16 11.32 23.15
CA GLY A 182 7.88 11.52 23.82
C GLY A 182 7.08 12.72 23.27
N ASP A 183 7.39 13.18 22.06
CA ASP A 183 6.71 14.32 21.42
C ASP A 183 5.61 13.83 20.48
N LEU A 184 4.39 13.73 21.04
CA LEU A 184 3.21 13.28 20.30
C LEU A 184 2.82 14.22 19.17
N GLU A 185 2.84 15.52 19.41
CA GLU A 185 2.38 16.49 18.42
C GLU A 185 3.33 16.51 17.22
N GLU A 186 4.63 16.53 17.46
CA GLU A 186 5.62 16.42 16.39
C GLU A 186 5.51 15.09 15.63
N ALA A 187 5.31 13.97 16.34
CA ALA A 187 5.13 12.67 15.70
C ALA A 187 3.90 12.64 14.78
N CYS A 188 2.77 13.22 15.21
CA CYS A 188 1.57 13.34 14.39
C CYS A 188 1.77 14.29 13.20
N GLU A 189 2.47 15.39 13.39
CA GLU A 189 2.81 16.33 12.32
C GLU A 189 3.69 15.64 11.26
N LYS A 190 4.75 14.94 11.68
CA LYS A 190 5.61 14.19 10.76
C LYS A 190 4.88 13.09 10.00
N LEU A 191 3.97 12.36 10.67
CA LEU A 191 3.13 11.35 10.03
C LEU A 191 2.20 11.98 8.98
N SER A 192 1.59 13.13 9.29
CA SER A 192 0.77 13.88 8.34
C SER A 192 1.60 14.39 7.17
N GLN A 193 2.81 14.92 7.41
CA GLN A 193 3.72 15.40 6.37
C GLN A 193 4.16 14.30 5.41
N ASP A 194 4.44 13.09 5.93
CA ASP A 194 4.79 11.93 5.13
C ASP A 194 3.70 11.62 4.10
N ILE A 195 2.45 11.48 4.55
CA ILE A 195 1.31 11.18 3.66
C ILE A 195 1.01 12.36 2.72
N THR A 196 1.12 13.60 3.21
CA THR A 196 0.86 14.82 2.42
C THR A 196 1.90 14.98 1.31
N SER A 197 3.16 14.62 1.53
CA SER A 197 4.20 14.67 0.51
C SER A 197 3.85 13.83 -0.72
N ILE A 198 3.28 12.65 -0.51
CA ILE A 198 2.78 11.77 -1.59
C ILE A 198 1.63 12.44 -2.34
N LYS A 199 0.68 13.05 -1.61
CA LYS A 199 -0.45 13.78 -2.19
C LYS A 199 0.02 14.95 -3.09
N GLU A 200 0.98 15.72 -2.62
CA GLU A 200 1.54 16.84 -3.38
C GLU A 200 2.25 16.39 -4.66
N GLU A 201 3.04 15.33 -4.59
CA GLU A 201 3.71 14.77 -5.78
C GLU A 201 2.70 14.30 -6.83
N ILE A 202 1.66 13.57 -6.40
CA ILE A 202 0.56 13.14 -7.28
C ILE A 202 -0.12 14.35 -7.94
N GLN A 203 -0.41 15.41 -7.18
CA GLN A 203 -1.05 16.62 -7.71
C GLN A 203 -0.15 17.39 -8.67
N LYS A 204 1.16 17.49 -8.42
CA LYS A 204 2.11 18.14 -9.33
C LYS A 204 2.14 17.47 -10.69
N MET A 205 2.10 16.14 -10.73
CA MET A 205 2.17 15.39 -11.98
C MET A 205 0.90 15.48 -12.83
N HIS A 206 -0.23 15.83 -12.25
CA HIS A 206 -1.50 16.00 -12.96
C HIS A 206 -1.81 17.44 -13.37
N ARG A 207 -0.90 18.39 -13.08
CA ARG A 207 -1.03 19.78 -13.53
C ARG A 207 -0.48 20.03 -14.95
N PHE A 208 0.01 18.99 -15.61
CA PHE A 208 0.49 18.99 -16.99
C PHE A 208 -0.32 18.02 -17.84
#